data_3c4e7b0c7b347dc8724ebfae23e202be
#
_entry.id   3c4e7b0c7b347dc8724ebfae23e202be
#
_cell.length_a   1.000
_cell.length_b   1.000
_cell.length_c   1.000
_cell.angle_alpha   90.00
_cell.angle_beta   90.00
_cell.angle_gamma   90.00
#
_symmetry.space_group_name_H-M   'P 1'
#
loop_
_entity.id
_entity.type
_entity.pdbx_description
1 polymer ?
#
loop_
_entity_poly.entity_id
_entity_poly.type
_entity_poly.pdbx_seq_one_letter_code
_entity_poly.pdbx_strand_id
1 'polypeptide(L)'
;MWESKFAKESLTFDDVLLIPAQSDILPKDVDLSVQLSDKVKLNIPVISAGMDTVTESKMAIAMARPGGLGVFHKNMGVEEQADEVQKVKRSENGVISNPFFLTPEESVYEAEALMGKYRISGVPIVDNKEDRNLVGILTNRDLRFIEDFSIKIVDVMTQENLITAPVNTTLEEAEKILQKHKIEKLPLVKDGRLEGLITIKDIEKVIEFPNAAKDEHGRLLVAAAIGISKDTDIRAQKLVEAGVDVLVIDTAHGHSKGVIDQVKHIKKTYPEITLVAGNVATAEATKDLFEAGADIVKVGIGPGSICTTRVVAGVGVPQITAIYDCATEARKHGKAIIADGGIKFSGDIIKALAAGGHAVMLGSLLAGTEESPGATEIFQGRQYKVYRGMGSLGAMEKGSNDRYFQEDKAPKKFVPEGIEGRTAYKGALQDTIYQLMGGVRAGMGYTGSHDLRELREEAQFTRMGPAGLAESHPHNIQITKESPNYSF
;
A
#
# COMPACT_ATOMS: atom_id res chain seq x y z
N MET A 1 -35.57 -17.58 -20.45
CA MET A 1 -34.15 -17.31 -20.86
C MET A 1 -33.90 -15.84 -21.23
N TRP A 2 -34.76 -15.16 -21.97
CA TRP A 2 -34.62 -13.72 -22.30
C TRP A 2 -34.83 -12.81 -21.08
N GLU A 3 -35.80 -13.10 -20.22
CA GLU A 3 -36.11 -12.36 -18.98
C GLU A 3 -34.98 -12.41 -17.95
N SER A 4 -34.15 -13.47 -17.93
CA SER A 4 -33.01 -13.57 -17.06
C SER A 4 -31.81 -12.68 -17.43
N LYS A 5 -31.84 -12.01 -18.60
CA LYS A 5 -30.79 -11.06 -19.01
C LYS A 5 -30.75 -9.78 -18.16
N PHE A 6 -31.87 -9.41 -17.54
CA PHE A 6 -31.99 -8.23 -16.67
C PHE A 6 -32.19 -8.68 -15.22
N ALA A 7 -31.20 -9.41 -14.70
CA ALA A 7 -31.35 -10.23 -13.51
C ALA A 7 -31.59 -9.42 -12.21
N LYS A 8 -31.07 -8.21 -12.07
CA LYS A 8 -31.30 -7.39 -10.88
C LYS A 8 -30.98 -5.90 -11.07
N GLU A 9 -31.59 -5.08 -10.25
CA GLU A 9 -31.22 -3.69 -10.02
C GLU A 9 -29.91 -3.65 -9.23
N SER A 10 -29.02 -2.73 -9.58
CA SER A 10 -27.69 -2.61 -8.97
C SER A 10 -27.48 -1.22 -8.39
N LEU A 11 -26.73 -1.13 -7.28
CA LEU A 11 -26.58 0.05 -6.45
C LEU A 11 -25.13 0.57 -6.44
N THR A 12 -24.98 1.88 -6.53
CA THR A 12 -23.74 2.63 -6.30
C THR A 12 -23.66 3.12 -4.86
N PHE A 13 -22.55 3.80 -4.48
CA PHE A 13 -22.46 4.48 -3.19
C PHE A 13 -23.50 5.60 -3.03
N ASP A 14 -23.91 6.22 -4.13
CA ASP A 14 -24.87 7.32 -4.14
C ASP A 14 -26.34 6.87 -4.02
N ASP A 15 -26.60 5.57 -4.11
CA ASP A 15 -27.94 5.00 -4.02
C ASP A 15 -28.32 4.51 -2.62
N VAL A 16 -27.41 4.61 -1.66
CA VAL A 16 -27.63 4.05 -0.32
C VAL A 16 -27.07 4.94 0.80
N LEU A 17 -27.70 4.84 1.98
CA LEU A 17 -27.16 5.35 3.24
C LEU A 17 -27.21 4.23 4.29
N LEU A 18 -26.32 4.30 5.28
CA LEU A 18 -26.40 3.46 6.48
C LEU A 18 -27.48 3.99 7.40
N ILE A 19 -28.24 3.07 8.01
CA ILE A 19 -29.28 3.41 8.98
C ILE A 19 -28.61 3.59 10.35
N PRO A 20 -28.85 4.71 11.05
CA PRO A 20 -28.37 4.87 12.43
C PRO A 20 -28.99 3.81 13.34
N ALA A 21 -28.19 3.29 14.28
CA ALA A 21 -28.60 2.31 15.27
C ALA A 21 -28.30 2.79 16.70
N GLN A 22 -28.83 2.07 17.69
CA GLN A 22 -28.43 2.32 19.07
C GLN A 22 -26.93 2.09 19.22
N SER A 23 -26.25 3.01 19.89
CA SER A 23 -24.80 2.98 20.05
C SER A 23 -24.40 3.21 21.50
N ASP A 24 -23.49 2.39 21.98
CA ASP A 24 -22.81 2.52 23.26
C ASP A 24 -21.31 2.75 23.12
N ILE A 25 -20.84 2.99 21.85
CA ILE A 25 -19.43 3.25 21.54
C ILE A 25 -19.21 4.66 21.01
N LEU A 26 -18.11 5.28 21.42
CA LEU A 26 -17.69 6.58 20.90
C LEU A 26 -16.76 6.40 19.69
N PRO A 27 -16.76 7.33 18.73
CA PRO A 27 -15.91 7.24 17.53
C PRO A 27 -14.41 7.02 17.82
N LYS A 28 -13.90 7.53 18.95
CA LYS A 28 -12.50 7.36 19.34
C LYS A 28 -12.14 5.94 19.79
N ASP A 29 -13.14 5.17 20.22
CA ASP A 29 -12.96 3.85 20.86
C ASP A 29 -13.19 2.69 19.86
N VAL A 30 -13.67 2.96 18.63
CA VAL A 30 -13.89 1.92 17.62
C VAL A 30 -12.56 1.35 17.11
N ASP A 31 -12.52 0.04 16.85
CA ASP A 31 -11.38 -0.65 16.24
C ASP A 31 -11.52 -0.70 14.73
N LEU A 32 -10.54 -0.11 14.03
CA LEU A 32 -10.44 -0.12 12.56
C LEU A 32 -9.54 -1.24 12.04
N SER A 33 -8.99 -2.08 12.91
CA SER A 33 -8.10 -3.14 12.48
C SER A 33 -8.83 -4.23 11.69
N VAL A 34 -8.13 -4.83 10.74
CA VAL A 34 -8.68 -5.89 9.89
C VAL A 34 -7.62 -6.94 9.56
N GLN A 35 -8.00 -8.20 9.68
CA GLN A 35 -7.21 -9.32 9.18
C GLN A 35 -7.58 -9.59 7.73
N LEU A 36 -6.65 -9.47 6.80
CA LEU A 36 -6.85 -9.74 5.37
C LEU A 36 -6.46 -11.16 4.99
N SER A 37 -5.43 -11.70 5.62
CA SER A 37 -4.98 -13.10 5.52
C SER A 37 -4.26 -13.48 6.81
N ASP A 38 -3.84 -14.73 6.97
CA ASP A 38 -3.13 -15.18 8.18
C ASP A 38 -1.87 -14.33 8.48
N LYS A 39 -1.25 -13.76 7.45
CA LYS A 39 0.01 -12.99 7.55
C LYS A 39 -0.18 -11.48 7.43
N VAL A 40 -1.33 -10.99 6.99
CA VAL A 40 -1.56 -9.57 6.71
C VAL A 40 -2.67 -9.02 7.58
N LYS A 41 -2.26 -8.27 8.59
CA LYS A 41 -3.14 -7.48 9.44
C LYS A 41 -2.90 -6.00 9.16
N LEU A 42 -3.97 -5.25 8.94
CA LEU A 42 -3.93 -3.79 8.84
C LEU A 42 -4.57 -3.18 10.09
N ASN A 43 -4.08 -2.02 10.51
CA ASN A 43 -4.65 -1.27 11.64
C ASN A 43 -5.64 -0.19 11.19
N ILE A 44 -5.67 0.12 9.88
CA ILE A 44 -6.73 0.85 9.19
C ILE A 44 -7.09 0.13 7.88
N PRO A 45 -8.35 0.08 7.46
CA PRO A 45 -8.79 -0.71 6.30
C PRO A 45 -8.56 0.01 4.96
N VAL A 46 -7.39 0.64 4.77
CA VAL A 46 -7.09 1.47 3.59
C VAL A 46 -5.83 0.99 2.89
N ILE A 47 -5.93 0.87 1.56
CA ILE A 47 -4.85 0.44 0.68
C ILE A 47 -4.67 1.49 -0.42
N SER A 48 -3.44 1.93 -0.70
CA SER A 48 -3.18 2.80 -1.85
C SER A 48 -3.04 1.99 -3.13
N ALA A 49 -3.66 2.49 -4.21
CA ALA A 49 -3.79 1.78 -5.48
C ALA A 49 -2.45 1.64 -6.23
N GLY A 50 -2.27 0.48 -6.87
CA GLY A 50 -1.11 0.17 -7.72
C GLY A 50 -1.14 0.93 -9.05
N MET A 51 -1.06 2.26 -8.98
CA MET A 51 -1.11 3.17 -10.12
C MET A 51 0.14 4.04 -10.17
N ASP A 52 0.66 4.29 -11.36
CA ASP A 52 1.94 4.99 -11.57
C ASP A 52 1.91 6.50 -11.23
N THR A 53 0.77 7.01 -10.81
CA THR A 53 0.59 8.35 -10.25
C THR A 53 0.06 8.34 -8.82
N VAL A 54 0.04 7.17 -8.16
CA VAL A 54 -0.46 7.02 -6.78
C VAL A 54 0.58 6.42 -5.84
N THR A 55 1.16 5.25 -6.16
CA THR A 55 1.97 4.49 -5.19
C THR A 55 3.36 4.14 -5.69
N GLU A 56 4.35 4.78 -5.11
CA GLU A 56 5.75 4.38 -5.05
C GLU A 56 6.22 4.37 -3.59
N SER A 57 7.52 4.21 -3.31
CA SER A 57 8.04 3.99 -1.93
C SER A 57 7.61 5.06 -0.93
N LYS A 58 7.58 6.35 -1.32
CA LYS A 58 7.14 7.42 -0.42
C LYS A 58 5.70 7.21 0.05
N MET A 59 4.79 6.93 -0.89
CA MET A 59 3.38 6.66 -0.60
C MET A 59 3.22 5.37 0.21
N ALA A 60 3.92 4.29 -0.16
CA ALA A 60 3.82 3.01 0.52
C ALA A 60 4.26 3.11 1.98
N ILE A 61 5.37 3.82 2.27
CA ILE A 61 5.85 4.10 3.62
C ILE A 61 4.82 4.94 4.40
N ALA A 62 4.37 6.05 3.81
CA ALA A 62 3.42 6.95 4.46
C ALA A 62 2.05 6.29 4.71
N MET A 63 1.65 5.31 3.89
CA MET A 63 0.43 4.53 4.07
C MET A 63 0.58 3.45 5.15
N ALA A 64 1.73 2.79 5.23
CA ALA A 64 1.96 1.74 6.23
C ALA A 64 2.07 2.32 7.67
N ARG A 65 2.56 3.54 7.85
CA ARG A 65 2.70 4.22 9.14
C ARG A 65 1.40 4.37 9.93
N PRO A 66 0.29 4.85 9.36
CA PRO A 66 -0.99 4.86 10.06
C PRO A 66 -1.66 3.47 10.15
N GLY A 67 -1.10 2.44 9.54
CA GLY A 67 -1.57 1.07 9.60
C GLY A 67 -2.24 0.54 8.34
N GLY A 68 -2.14 1.23 7.21
CA GLY A 68 -2.62 0.79 5.90
C GLY A 68 -1.57 0.01 5.10
N LEU A 69 -1.78 -0.14 3.80
CA LEU A 69 -0.91 -0.89 2.89
C LEU A 69 -0.72 -0.15 1.57
N GLY A 70 0.50 -0.03 1.10
CA GLY A 70 0.80 0.47 -0.25
C GLY A 70 0.98 -0.66 -1.25
N VAL A 71 0.37 -0.52 -2.45
CA VAL A 71 0.56 -1.45 -3.57
C VAL A 71 1.37 -0.77 -4.66
N PHE A 72 2.57 -1.27 -4.93
CA PHE A 72 3.38 -0.78 -6.06
C PHE A 72 2.75 -1.13 -7.39
N HIS A 73 2.76 -0.18 -8.32
CA HIS A 73 2.42 -0.44 -9.71
C HIS A 73 3.56 -1.20 -10.43
N LYS A 74 3.23 -1.87 -11.53
CA LYS A 74 4.19 -2.59 -12.35
C LYS A 74 4.69 -1.80 -13.58
N ASN A 75 4.31 -0.53 -13.72
CA ASN A 75 4.70 0.37 -14.82
C ASN A 75 6.13 0.88 -14.66
N MET A 76 7.03 -0.01 -14.29
CA MET A 76 8.47 0.21 -14.08
C MET A 76 9.24 -1.09 -14.33
N GLY A 77 10.55 -1.00 -14.46
CA GLY A 77 11.42 -2.16 -14.63
C GLY A 77 11.32 -3.14 -13.46
N VAL A 78 11.64 -4.42 -13.70
CA VAL A 78 11.57 -5.48 -12.68
C VAL A 78 12.48 -5.16 -11.50
N GLU A 79 13.73 -4.80 -11.76
CA GLU A 79 14.71 -4.46 -10.72
C GLU A 79 14.32 -3.15 -9.99
N GLU A 80 13.78 -2.17 -10.72
CA GLU A 80 13.30 -0.92 -10.13
C GLU A 80 12.16 -1.17 -9.13
N GLN A 81 11.19 -2.03 -9.48
CA GLN A 81 10.09 -2.37 -8.58
C GLN A 81 10.58 -3.12 -7.34
N ALA A 82 11.54 -4.02 -7.50
CA ALA A 82 12.18 -4.72 -6.38
C ALA A 82 12.96 -3.75 -5.47
N ASP A 83 13.69 -2.78 -6.05
CA ASP A 83 14.37 -1.71 -5.30
C ASP A 83 13.36 -0.85 -4.49
N GLU A 84 12.21 -0.53 -5.07
CA GLU A 84 11.14 0.20 -4.37
C GLU A 84 10.60 -0.59 -3.16
N VAL A 85 10.40 -1.91 -3.30
CA VAL A 85 10.03 -2.79 -2.19
C VAL A 85 11.10 -2.76 -1.10
N GLN A 86 12.38 -2.89 -1.47
CA GLN A 86 13.49 -2.84 -0.51
C GLN A 86 13.56 -1.51 0.24
N LYS A 87 13.27 -0.37 -0.41
CA LYS A 87 13.21 0.94 0.25
C LYS A 87 12.17 0.95 1.37
N VAL A 88 10.98 0.35 1.15
CA VAL A 88 9.95 0.24 2.20
C VAL A 88 10.42 -0.67 3.32
N LYS A 89 10.91 -1.88 2.98
CA LYS A 89 11.37 -2.87 3.97
C LYS A 89 12.51 -2.37 4.85
N ARG A 90 13.27 -1.40 4.37
CA ARG A 90 14.40 -0.80 5.10
C ARG A 90 14.07 0.54 5.76
N SER A 91 12.90 1.12 5.48
CA SER A 91 12.56 2.45 5.98
C SER A 91 12.32 2.50 7.49
N GLU A 92 11.80 1.42 8.05
CA GLU A 92 11.52 1.27 9.48
C GLU A 92 11.73 -0.18 9.89
N ASN A 93 12.73 -0.37 10.74
CA ASN A 93 13.02 -1.64 11.37
C ASN A 93 13.14 -1.38 12.87
N GLY A 94 12.45 -2.15 13.71
CA GLY A 94 12.78 -2.14 15.12
C GLY A 94 14.20 -2.66 15.32
N VAL A 95 14.51 -3.79 14.67
CA VAL A 95 15.85 -4.40 14.59
C VAL A 95 16.13 -4.70 13.11
N ILE A 96 17.18 -4.12 12.56
CA ILE A 96 17.65 -4.44 11.21
C ILE A 96 18.36 -5.78 11.25
N SER A 97 17.72 -6.87 10.88
CA SER A 97 18.23 -8.24 10.97
C SER A 97 19.26 -8.63 9.90
N ASN A 98 19.51 -7.81 8.90
CA ASN A 98 20.58 -8.00 7.92
C ASN A 98 21.07 -6.62 7.47
N PRO A 99 21.86 -5.94 8.34
CA PRO A 99 22.31 -4.59 8.05
C PRO A 99 23.28 -4.59 6.88
N PHE A 100 23.31 -3.47 6.14
CA PHE A 100 24.42 -3.21 5.24
C PHE A 100 25.72 -3.18 6.04
N PHE A 101 26.75 -3.71 5.47
CA PHE A 101 28.11 -3.66 6.00
C PHE A 101 29.09 -3.45 4.86
N LEU A 102 30.27 -2.94 5.21
CA LEU A 102 31.42 -2.82 4.32
C LEU A 102 32.64 -3.44 5.01
N THR A 103 33.73 -3.57 4.26
CA THR A 103 34.98 -4.07 4.77
C THR A 103 36.02 -2.95 4.91
N PRO A 104 37.06 -3.09 5.75
CA PRO A 104 38.07 -2.06 5.95
C PRO A 104 38.83 -1.64 4.68
N GLU A 105 38.93 -2.54 3.71
CA GLU A 105 39.67 -2.33 2.47
C GLU A 105 38.86 -1.56 1.38
N GLU A 106 37.55 -1.47 1.54
CA GLU A 106 36.70 -0.69 0.64
C GLU A 106 36.95 0.82 0.84
N SER A 107 36.61 1.63 -0.17
CA SER A 107 36.87 3.07 -0.14
C SER A 107 35.74 3.86 0.56
N VAL A 108 36.07 5.04 1.04
CA VAL A 108 35.09 6.00 1.57
C VAL A 108 34.06 6.36 0.50
N TYR A 109 34.45 6.41 -0.78
CA TYR A 109 33.53 6.63 -1.89
C TYR A 109 32.43 5.57 -1.98
N GLU A 110 32.79 4.30 -1.83
CA GLU A 110 31.82 3.20 -1.81
C GLU A 110 30.87 3.30 -0.61
N ALA A 111 31.39 3.72 0.54
CA ALA A 111 30.57 3.95 1.73
C ALA A 111 29.60 5.10 1.54
N GLU A 112 30.05 6.24 0.97
CA GLU A 112 29.19 7.38 0.70
C GLU A 112 28.11 7.05 -0.35
N ALA A 113 28.46 6.34 -1.42
CA ALA A 113 27.52 5.88 -2.43
C ALA A 113 26.44 4.97 -1.84
N LEU A 114 26.84 4.02 -0.98
CA LEU A 114 25.92 3.13 -0.27
C LEU A 114 25.01 3.92 0.68
N MET A 115 25.60 4.79 1.50
CA MET A 115 24.87 5.59 2.48
C MET A 115 23.91 6.57 1.79
N GLY A 116 24.30 7.18 0.68
CA GLY A 116 23.49 8.07 -0.14
C GLY A 116 22.32 7.33 -0.82
N LYS A 117 22.59 6.20 -1.46
CA LYS A 117 21.57 5.37 -2.14
C LYS A 117 20.45 4.97 -1.18
N TYR A 118 20.79 4.55 0.03
CA TYR A 118 19.83 4.03 1.02
C TYR A 118 19.45 5.04 2.11
N ARG A 119 19.98 6.27 2.05
CA ARG A 119 19.73 7.36 3.01
C ARG A 119 20.01 6.97 4.46
N ILE A 120 21.06 6.19 4.66
CA ILE A 120 21.53 5.76 5.99
C ILE A 120 22.69 6.63 6.45
N SER A 121 22.80 6.85 7.76
CA SER A 121 23.81 7.76 8.36
C SER A 121 25.03 7.04 8.90
N GLY A 122 25.21 5.77 8.58
CA GLY A 122 26.39 4.99 8.94
C GLY A 122 26.20 3.50 8.74
N VAL A 123 27.33 2.78 8.68
CA VAL A 123 27.44 1.39 8.26
C VAL A 123 28.38 0.66 9.21
N PRO A 124 28.02 -0.52 9.76
CA PRO A 124 28.96 -1.43 10.41
C PRO A 124 30.05 -1.90 9.45
N ILE A 125 31.26 -2.05 9.95
CA ILE A 125 32.40 -2.55 9.20
C ILE A 125 32.78 -3.91 9.75
N VAL A 126 32.92 -4.91 8.85
CA VAL A 126 33.20 -6.29 9.18
C VAL A 126 34.53 -6.71 8.56
N ASP A 127 35.22 -7.67 9.18
CA ASP A 127 36.53 -8.18 8.74
C ASP A 127 36.51 -8.71 7.29
N ASN A 128 35.47 -9.48 6.97
CA ASN A 128 35.22 -10.02 5.62
C ASN A 128 33.72 -10.31 5.39
N LYS A 129 33.35 -10.60 4.14
CA LYS A 129 31.95 -10.82 3.73
C LYS A 129 31.40 -12.20 4.15
N GLU A 130 32.26 -13.14 4.56
CA GLU A 130 31.88 -14.50 4.92
C GLU A 130 31.63 -14.63 6.43
N ASP A 131 32.63 -14.30 7.25
CA ASP A 131 32.57 -14.42 8.72
C ASP A 131 31.77 -13.27 9.35
N ARG A 132 31.89 -12.06 8.78
CA ARG A 132 31.20 -10.85 9.22
C ARG A 132 31.48 -10.46 10.67
N ASN A 133 32.73 -10.71 11.18
CA ASN A 133 33.06 -10.23 12.49
C ASN A 133 33.12 -8.71 12.51
N LEU A 134 32.48 -8.10 13.47
CA LEU A 134 32.40 -6.64 13.58
C LEU A 134 33.78 -6.10 13.99
N VAL A 135 34.38 -5.24 13.16
CA VAL A 135 35.69 -4.62 13.41
C VAL A 135 35.63 -3.10 13.53
N GLY A 136 34.53 -2.49 13.13
CA GLY A 136 34.36 -1.03 13.18
C GLY A 136 32.94 -0.56 12.86
N ILE A 137 32.79 0.74 12.92
CA ILE A 137 31.59 1.44 12.43
C ILE A 137 32.02 2.73 11.73
N LEU A 138 31.38 3.03 10.60
CA LEU A 138 31.57 4.26 9.86
C LEU A 138 30.28 5.05 9.85
N THR A 139 30.33 6.34 10.20
CA THR A 139 29.15 7.20 10.30
C THR A 139 29.37 8.53 9.59
N ASN A 140 28.30 9.28 9.34
CA ASN A 140 28.39 10.66 8.80
C ASN A 140 29.29 11.57 9.64
N ARG A 141 29.48 11.27 10.92
CA ARG A 141 30.39 12.03 11.80
C ARG A 141 31.84 11.82 11.42
N ASP A 142 32.20 10.59 11.08
CA ASP A 142 33.55 10.21 10.67
C ASP A 142 33.90 10.77 9.29
N LEU A 143 32.89 10.94 8.43
CA LEU A 143 33.03 11.44 7.05
C LEU A 143 33.00 12.97 6.93
N ARG A 144 32.61 13.69 7.98
CA ARG A 144 32.24 15.13 7.91
C ARG A 144 33.34 16.06 7.34
N PHE A 145 34.60 15.72 7.52
CA PHE A 145 35.73 16.54 7.12
C PHE A 145 36.70 15.82 6.15
N ILE A 146 36.22 14.73 5.53
CA ILE A 146 37.01 14.00 4.54
C ILE A 146 36.84 14.69 3.19
N GLU A 147 38.00 15.08 2.60
CA GLU A 147 38.06 15.71 1.28
C GLU A 147 38.45 14.67 0.19
N ASP A 148 39.25 13.66 0.54
CA ASP A 148 39.68 12.58 -0.34
C ASP A 148 38.87 11.30 -0.09
N PHE A 149 37.88 11.05 -0.91
CA PHE A 149 37.03 9.86 -0.84
C PHE A 149 37.68 8.57 -1.39
N SER A 150 38.89 8.66 -1.91
CA SER A 150 39.65 7.48 -2.38
C SER A 150 40.36 6.70 -1.27
N ILE A 151 40.43 7.26 -0.07
CA ILE A 151 41.04 6.60 1.09
C ILE A 151 40.22 5.40 1.55
N LYS A 152 40.90 4.47 2.26
CA LYS A 152 40.25 3.27 2.76
C LYS A 152 39.43 3.55 4.01
N ILE A 153 38.39 2.77 4.19
CA ILE A 153 37.48 2.88 5.35
C ILE A 153 38.28 2.67 6.67
N VAL A 154 39.26 1.79 6.68
CA VAL A 154 40.09 1.52 7.86
C VAL A 154 40.79 2.76 8.42
N ASP A 155 41.08 3.74 7.57
CA ASP A 155 41.79 4.96 7.97
C ASP A 155 40.90 5.98 8.69
N VAL A 156 39.58 5.83 8.58
CA VAL A 156 38.60 6.81 9.07
C VAL A 156 37.52 6.23 9.99
N MET A 157 37.29 4.91 9.97
CA MET A 157 36.27 4.26 10.80
C MET A 157 36.58 4.31 12.28
N THR A 158 35.56 4.31 13.12
CA THR A 158 35.71 4.08 14.56
C THR A 158 35.94 2.59 14.81
N GLN A 159 37.09 2.24 15.43
CA GLN A 159 37.50 0.86 15.72
C GLN A 159 37.56 0.58 17.22
N GLU A 160 37.90 1.59 18.04
CA GLU A 160 38.09 1.44 19.47
C GLU A 160 36.78 1.67 20.23
N ASN A 161 36.62 0.94 21.35
CA ASN A 161 35.46 1.09 22.25
C ASN A 161 34.12 0.93 21.57
N LEU A 162 34.01 -0.02 20.62
CA LEU A 162 32.76 -0.34 19.93
C LEU A 162 31.72 -0.80 20.95
N ILE A 163 30.61 -0.10 21.00
CA ILE A 163 29.44 -0.48 21.81
C ILE A 163 28.56 -1.40 20.99
N THR A 164 28.36 -2.61 21.49
CA THR A 164 27.52 -3.65 20.87
C THR A 164 26.54 -4.22 21.88
N ALA A 165 25.55 -4.95 21.40
CA ALA A 165 24.60 -5.67 22.24
C ALA A 165 24.30 -7.07 21.68
N PRO A 166 23.78 -8.01 22.48
CA PRO A 166 23.32 -9.31 22.01
C PRO A 166 22.14 -9.21 21.04
N VAL A 167 21.95 -10.21 20.17
CA VAL A 167 20.89 -10.25 19.13
C VAL A 167 19.47 -10.16 19.71
N ASN A 168 19.26 -10.63 20.93
CA ASN A 168 17.96 -10.62 21.61
C ASN A 168 17.70 -9.34 22.43
N THR A 169 18.52 -8.29 22.25
CA THR A 169 18.32 -6.99 22.93
C THR A 169 16.99 -6.37 22.48
N THR A 170 16.17 -5.99 23.45
CA THR A 170 14.89 -5.29 23.19
C THR A 170 15.14 -3.83 22.80
N LEU A 171 14.14 -3.20 22.17
CA LEU A 171 14.25 -1.77 21.78
C LEU A 171 14.40 -0.87 23.03
N GLU A 172 13.75 -1.20 24.15
CA GLU A 172 13.87 -0.44 25.40
C GLU A 172 15.27 -0.55 26.01
N GLU A 173 15.89 -1.73 25.94
CA GLU A 173 17.29 -1.93 26.38
C GLU A 173 18.25 -1.20 25.46
N ALA A 174 18.02 -1.28 24.14
CA ALA A 174 18.81 -0.58 23.13
C ALA A 174 18.75 0.93 23.33
N GLU A 175 17.57 1.51 23.60
CA GLU A 175 17.41 2.93 23.89
C GLU A 175 18.29 3.38 25.07
N LYS A 176 18.28 2.62 26.17
CA LYS A 176 19.11 2.92 27.37
C LYS A 176 20.61 2.87 27.04
N ILE A 177 21.04 1.88 26.21
CA ILE A 177 22.44 1.79 25.79
C ILE A 177 22.83 2.96 24.89
N LEU A 178 22.01 3.27 23.87
CA LEU A 178 22.23 4.40 22.95
C LEU A 178 22.33 5.72 23.72
N GLN A 179 21.41 5.96 24.67
CA GLN A 179 21.38 7.17 25.50
C GLN A 179 22.62 7.24 26.42
N LYS A 180 22.95 6.16 27.13
CA LYS A 180 24.09 6.09 28.05
C LYS A 180 25.41 6.38 27.37
N HIS A 181 25.62 5.81 26.18
CA HIS A 181 26.87 5.94 25.43
C HIS A 181 26.85 7.10 24.42
N LYS A 182 25.74 7.83 24.28
CA LYS A 182 25.54 8.94 23.32
C LYS A 182 25.86 8.55 21.88
N ILE A 183 25.46 7.36 21.49
CA ILE A 183 25.61 6.81 20.13
C ILE A 183 24.26 6.70 19.46
N GLU A 184 24.23 6.73 18.12
CA GLU A 184 23.00 6.68 17.32
C GLU A 184 22.75 5.29 16.75
N LYS A 185 23.70 4.38 16.81
CA LYS A 185 23.67 3.05 16.21
C LYS A 185 24.26 2.02 17.15
N LEU A 186 23.54 0.92 17.31
CA LEU A 186 23.93 -0.19 18.17
C LEU A 186 24.00 -1.47 17.35
N PRO A 187 25.21 -1.92 16.93
CA PRO A 187 25.36 -3.21 16.29
C PRO A 187 24.99 -4.33 17.24
N LEU A 188 24.22 -5.30 16.72
CA LEU A 188 23.88 -6.52 17.43
C LEU A 188 24.81 -7.64 16.98
N VAL A 189 25.47 -8.29 17.93
CA VAL A 189 26.47 -9.32 17.64
C VAL A 189 26.17 -10.63 18.37
N LYS A 190 26.53 -11.73 17.71
CA LYS A 190 26.58 -13.06 18.30
C LYS A 190 27.97 -13.65 18.06
N ASP A 191 28.65 -13.97 19.12
CA ASP A 191 30.03 -14.49 19.06
C ASP A 191 30.99 -13.62 18.22
N GLY A 192 30.82 -12.28 18.29
CA GLY A 192 31.59 -11.30 17.51
C GLY A 192 31.05 -11.02 16.10
N ARG A 193 30.21 -11.87 15.57
CA ARG A 193 29.61 -11.75 14.25
C ARG A 193 28.45 -10.74 14.25
N LEU A 194 28.44 -9.87 13.25
CA LEU A 194 27.34 -8.91 13.03
C LEU A 194 26.09 -9.63 12.54
N GLU A 195 25.01 -9.57 13.33
CA GLU A 195 23.72 -10.18 13.02
C GLU A 195 22.60 -9.13 12.87
N GLY A 196 22.78 -7.95 13.46
CA GLY A 196 21.76 -6.91 13.41
C GLY A 196 22.27 -5.52 13.71
N LEU A 197 21.39 -4.54 13.57
CA LEU A 197 21.64 -3.14 13.89
C LEU A 197 20.34 -2.51 14.42
N ILE A 198 20.43 -1.76 15.52
CA ILE A 198 19.37 -0.88 16.01
C ILE A 198 19.86 0.56 15.90
N THR A 199 19.02 1.46 15.40
CA THR A 199 19.33 2.90 15.38
C THR A 199 18.31 3.70 16.22
N ILE A 200 18.74 4.87 16.70
CA ILE A 200 17.84 5.76 17.46
C ILE A 200 16.63 6.17 16.62
N LYS A 201 16.83 6.36 15.31
CA LYS A 201 15.75 6.69 14.38
C LYS A 201 14.68 5.60 14.28
N ASP A 202 15.08 4.33 14.37
CA ASP A 202 14.14 3.21 14.33
C ASP A 202 13.29 3.17 15.60
N ILE A 203 13.91 3.45 16.75
CA ILE A 203 13.19 3.57 18.04
C ILE A 203 12.22 4.75 18.01
N GLU A 204 12.69 5.94 17.60
CA GLU A 204 11.84 7.13 17.46
C GLU A 204 10.61 6.87 16.59
N LYS A 205 10.80 6.16 15.45
CA LYS A 205 9.69 5.83 14.54
C LYS A 205 8.69 4.83 15.11
N VAL A 206 9.14 3.88 15.93
CA VAL A 206 8.22 2.96 16.62
C VAL A 206 7.35 3.72 17.61
N ILE A 207 7.91 4.73 18.29
CA ILE A 207 7.17 5.59 19.21
C ILE A 207 6.23 6.54 18.45
N GLU A 208 6.69 7.12 17.33
CA GLU A 208 5.91 8.05 16.50
C GLU A 208 4.74 7.35 15.78
N PHE A 209 4.96 6.10 15.30
CA PHE A 209 3.98 5.34 14.53
C PHE A 209 3.62 3.99 15.19
N PRO A 210 2.98 4.00 16.36
CA PRO A 210 2.65 2.77 17.10
C PRO A 210 1.66 1.87 16.36
N ASN A 211 0.86 2.44 15.44
CA ASN A 211 -0.14 1.73 14.65
C ASN A 211 0.38 1.28 13.27
N ALA A 212 1.68 1.40 12.99
CA ALA A 212 2.22 1.01 11.70
C ALA A 212 1.92 -0.46 11.36
N ALA A 213 1.52 -0.72 10.11
CA ALA A 213 1.33 -2.07 9.61
C ALA A 213 2.69 -2.72 9.37
N LYS A 214 3.00 -3.77 10.14
CA LYS A 214 4.32 -4.41 10.17
C LYS A 214 4.22 -5.92 10.01
N ASP A 215 5.27 -6.51 9.42
CA ASP A 215 5.46 -7.95 9.35
C ASP A 215 5.98 -8.51 10.72
N GLU A 216 6.16 -9.81 10.78
CA GLU A 216 6.68 -10.51 11.97
C GLU A 216 8.10 -10.08 12.39
N HIS A 217 8.84 -9.43 11.49
CA HIS A 217 10.18 -8.89 11.73
C HIS A 217 10.16 -7.39 12.11
N GLY A 218 8.98 -6.80 12.28
CA GLY A 218 8.80 -5.38 12.61
C GLY A 218 9.04 -4.42 11.44
N ARG A 219 9.13 -4.91 10.20
CA ARG A 219 9.29 -4.09 9.00
C ARG A 219 7.93 -3.70 8.43
N LEU A 220 7.83 -2.52 7.80
CA LEU A 220 6.58 -2.08 7.18
C LEU A 220 6.08 -3.08 6.14
N LEU A 221 4.76 -3.32 6.16
CA LEU A 221 4.09 -4.13 5.14
C LEU A 221 4.08 -3.41 3.79
N VAL A 222 4.26 -4.17 2.73
CA VAL A 222 4.24 -3.67 1.36
C VAL A 222 3.69 -4.71 0.38
N ALA A 223 2.90 -4.25 -0.58
CA ALA A 223 2.38 -5.06 -1.67
C ALA A 223 2.92 -4.58 -3.02
N ALA A 224 2.98 -5.47 -4.00
CA ALA A 224 3.41 -5.14 -5.35
C ALA A 224 2.55 -5.83 -6.41
N ALA A 225 2.18 -5.06 -7.45
CA ALA A 225 1.42 -5.57 -8.57
C ALA A 225 2.31 -6.36 -9.54
N ILE A 226 1.78 -7.48 -9.99
CA ILE A 226 2.26 -8.28 -11.12
C ILE A 226 1.14 -8.43 -12.15
N GLY A 227 1.47 -8.76 -13.38
CA GLY A 227 0.50 -8.99 -14.45
C GLY A 227 0.36 -10.46 -14.82
N ILE A 228 0.06 -10.69 -16.11
CA ILE A 228 0.03 -11.99 -16.76
C ILE A 228 0.96 -12.01 -17.98
N SER A 229 1.88 -11.05 -18.08
CA SER A 229 2.86 -10.86 -19.14
C SER A 229 4.05 -11.81 -19.00
N LYS A 230 4.92 -11.84 -20.02
CA LYS A 230 6.09 -12.75 -20.09
C LYS A 230 7.11 -12.52 -18.97
N ASP A 231 7.16 -11.31 -18.39
CA ASP A 231 8.08 -10.96 -17.30
C ASP A 231 7.52 -11.30 -15.90
N THR A 232 6.28 -11.79 -15.80
CA THR A 232 5.58 -12.00 -14.52
C THR A 232 6.36 -12.91 -13.57
N ASP A 233 6.93 -14.00 -14.05
CA ASP A 233 7.63 -14.97 -13.20
C ASP A 233 8.92 -14.39 -12.63
N ILE A 234 9.74 -13.72 -13.47
CA ILE A 234 10.97 -13.08 -12.99
C ILE A 234 10.66 -11.89 -12.07
N ARG A 235 9.58 -11.16 -12.36
CA ARG A 235 9.10 -10.06 -11.52
C ARG A 235 8.65 -10.56 -10.15
N ALA A 236 7.83 -11.61 -10.10
CA ALA A 236 7.40 -12.25 -8.85
C ALA A 236 8.61 -12.75 -8.03
N GLN A 237 9.57 -13.41 -8.68
CA GLN A 237 10.80 -13.87 -8.03
C GLN A 237 11.56 -12.70 -7.37
N LYS A 238 11.84 -11.64 -8.13
CA LYS A 238 12.58 -10.47 -7.63
C LYS A 238 11.86 -9.75 -6.48
N LEU A 239 10.54 -9.65 -6.56
CA LEU A 239 9.72 -9.06 -5.50
C LEU A 239 9.75 -9.90 -4.21
N VAL A 240 9.67 -11.22 -4.33
CA VAL A 240 9.79 -12.14 -3.19
C VAL A 240 11.20 -12.08 -2.58
N GLU A 241 12.26 -12.06 -3.40
CA GLU A 241 13.65 -11.87 -2.95
C GLU A 241 13.83 -10.51 -2.24
N ALA A 242 13.13 -9.47 -2.67
CA ALA A 242 13.12 -8.15 -2.04
C ALA A 242 12.32 -8.10 -0.71
N GLY A 243 11.54 -9.16 -0.40
CA GLY A 243 10.79 -9.29 0.83
C GLY A 243 9.38 -8.70 0.77
N VAL A 244 8.73 -8.68 -0.41
CA VAL A 244 7.32 -8.27 -0.53
C VAL A 244 6.42 -9.16 0.33
N ASP A 245 5.40 -8.58 0.98
CA ASP A 245 4.46 -9.34 1.81
C ASP A 245 3.26 -9.86 1.01
N VAL A 246 2.86 -9.09 -0.01
CA VAL A 246 1.66 -9.37 -0.81
C VAL A 246 1.97 -9.20 -2.30
N LEU A 247 1.69 -10.21 -3.09
CA LEU A 247 1.65 -10.10 -4.55
C LEU A 247 0.21 -9.84 -5.00
N VAL A 248 0.04 -8.92 -5.96
CA VAL A 248 -1.27 -8.54 -6.49
C VAL A 248 -1.31 -8.80 -7.99
N ILE A 249 -2.01 -9.85 -8.43
CA ILE A 249 -2.32 -10.04 -9.85
C ILE A 249 -3.40 -9.03 -10.22
N ASP A 250 -2.99 -7.95 -10.89
CA ASP A 250 -3.80 -6.77 -11.14
C ASP A 250 -4.13 -6.62 -12.64
N THR A 251 -5.37 -6.97 -13.00
CA THR A 251 -5.86 -6.97 -14.39
C THR A 251 -7.19 -6.25 -14.51
N ALA A 252 -7.56 -5.81 -15.72
CA ALA A 252 -8.86 -5.19 -15.99
C ALA A 252 -10.01 -6.19 -15.88
N HIS A 253 -9.75 -7.48 -16.09
CA HIS A 253 -10.72 -8.56 -15.99
C HIS A 253 -10.12 -9.83 -15.36
N GLY A 254 -10.29 -9.95 -14.04
CA GLY A 254 -9.73 -11.06 -13.25
C GLY A 254 -10.37 -12.44 -13.55
N HIS A 255 -11.59 -12.47 -14.08
CA HIS A 255 -12.30 -13.70 -14.42
C HIS A 255 -11.95 -14.21 -15.83
N SER A 256 -10.71 -14.08 -16.24
CA SER A 256 -10.21 -14.67 -17.51
C SER A 256 -9.39 -15.91 -17.23
N LYS A 257 -9.38 -16.85 -18.21
CA LYS A 257 -8.61 -18.09 -18.10
C LYS A 257 -7.14 -17.83 -17.79
N GLY A 258 -6.51 -16.85 -18.45
CA GLY A 258 -5.10 -16.52 -18.24
C GLY A 258 -4.82 -16.04 -16.80
N VAL A 259 -5.73 -15.27 -16.21
CA VAL A 259 -5.60 -14.81 -14.81
C VAL A 259 -5.77 -15.98 -13.84
N ILE A 260 -6.79 -16.83 -14.05
CA ILE A 260 -7.03 -18.01 -13.20
C ILE A 260 -5.82 -18.96 -13.23
N ASP A 261 -5.26 -19.22 -14.42
CA ASP A 261 -4.08 -20.06 -14.60
C ASP A 261 -2.85 -19.42 -13.90
N GLN A 262 -2.67 -18.10 -13.99
CA GLN A 262 -1.59 -17.37 -13.33
C GLN A 262 -1.73 -17.41 -11.80
N VAL A 263 -2.93 -17.27 -11.25
CA VAL A 263 -3.19 -17.44 -9.80
C VAL A 263 -2.73 -18.82 -9.32
N LYS A 264 -3.11 -19.87 -10.03
CA LYS A 264 -2.68 -21.25 -9.72
C LYS A 264 -1.17 -21.40 -9.77
N HIS A 265 -0.53 -20.83 -10.79
CA HIS A 265 0.91 -20.89 -10.99
C HIS A 265 1.68 -20.19 -9.88
N ILE A 266 1.33 -18.92 -9.58
CA ILE A 266 2.01 -18.12 -8.53
C ILE A 266 1.80 -18.76 -7.16
N LYS A 267 0.58 -19.20 -6.82
CA LYS A 267 0.32 -19.82 -5.51
C LYS A 267 1.03 -21.16 -5.34
N LYS A 268 1.19 -21.92 -6.42
CA LYS A 268 1.99 -23.16 -6.40
C LYS A 268 3.49 -22.87 -6.21
N THR A 269 4.01 -21.82 -6.85
CA THR A 269 5.43 -21.45 -6.79
C THR A 269 5.81 -20.80 -5.47
N TYR A 270 4.92 -19.95 -4.92
CA TYR A 270 5.11 -19.21 -3.68
C TYR A 270 3.94 -19.43 -2.71
N PRO A 271 3.79 -20.63 -2.12
CA PRO A 271 2.63 -20.99 -1.30
C PRO A 271 2.48 -20.11 -0.05
N GLU A 272 3.60 -19.59 0.45
CA GLU A 272 3.64 -18.78 1.66
C GLU A 272 3.32 -17.29 1.45
N ILE A 273 3.33 -16.83 0.18
CA ILE A 273 3.04 -15.41 -0.11
C ILE A 273 1.52 -15.16 -0.08
N THR A 274 1.10 -14.05 0.49
CA THR A 274 -0.30 -13.62 0.37
C THR A 274 -0.57 -13.15 -1.06
N LEU A 275 -1.55 -13.75 -1.73
CA LEU A 275 -1.88 -13.46 -3.12
C LEU A 275 -3.25 -12.80 -3.25
N VAL A 276 -3.26 -11.58 -3.78
CA VAL A 276 -4.47 -10.86 -4.19
C VAL A 276 -4.67 -11.05 -5.68
N ALA A 277 -5.90 -11.31 -6.12
CA ALA A 277 -6.24 -11.38 -7.53
C ALA A 277 -7.47 -10.52 -7.86
N GLY A 278 -7.47 -9.90 -9.04
CA GLY A 278 -8.58 -9.05 -9.52
C GLY A 278 -8.27 -8.36 -10.85
N ASN A 279 -9.22 -7.51 -11.34
CA ASN A 279 -10.45 -7.16 -10.66
C ASN A 279 -11.62 -8.01 -11.14
N VAL A 280 -12.56 -8.22 -10.25
CA VAL A 280 -13.83 -8.91 -10.55
C VAL A 280 -15.03 -8.10 -10.02
N ALA A 281 -16.25 -8.52 -10.38
CA ALA A 281 -17.47 -7.86 -9.92
C ALA A 281 -18.63 -8.83 -9.67
N THR A 282 -18.37 -10.16 -9.64
CA THR A 282 -19.41 -11.18 -9.49
C THR A 282 -19.02 -12.24 -8.48
N ALA A 283 -20.02 -12.87 -7.86
CA ALA A 283 -19.81 -13.98 -6.92
C ALA A 283 -19.11 -15.18 -7.58
N GLU A 284 -19.49 -15.50 -8.83
CA GLU A 284 -18.88 -16.60 -9.60
C GLU A 284 -17.38 -16.39 -9.81
N ALA A 285 -16.99 -15.19 -10.28
CA ALA A 285 -15.59 -14.83 -10.46
C ALA A 285 -14.79 -14.89 -9.15
N THR A 286 -15.41 -14.45 -8.04
CA THR A 286 -14.81 -14.49 -6.69
C THR A 286 -14.55 -15.93 -6.28
N LYS A 287 -15.53 -16.83 -6.47
CA LYS A 287 -15.40 -18.26 -6.20
C LYS A 287 -14.24 -18.87 -6.99
N ASP A 288 -14.22 -18.68 -8.31
CA ASP A 288 -13.22 -19.27 -9.20
C ASP A 288 -11.79 -18.82 -8.85
N LEU A 289 -11.60 -17.55 -8.46
CA LEU A 289 -10.29 -17.05 -8.01
C LEU A 289 -9.88 -17.65 -6.66
N PHE A 290 -10.79 -17.84 -5.72
CA PHE A 290 -10.48 -18.52 -4.45
C PHE A 290 -10.16 -19.99 -4.65
N GLU A 291 -10.89 -20.69 -5.50
CA GLU A 291 -10.62 -22.08 -5.87
C GLU A 291 -9.29 -22.22 -6.64
N ALA A 292 -8.88 -21.18 -7.37
CA ALA A 292 -7.56 -21.12 -8.01
C ALA A 292 -6.41 -20.92 -7.02
N GLY A 293 -6.69 -20.47 -5.79
CA GLY A 293 -5.69 -20.28 -4.73
C GLY A 293 -5.45 -18.83 -4.31
N ALA A 294 -6.20 -17.86 -4.79
CA ALA A 294 -6.13 -16.50 -4.26
C ALA A 294 -6.49 -16.48 -2.77
N ASP A 295 -5.77 -15.68 -1.99
CA ASP A 295 -6.07 -15.47 -0.58
C ASP A 295 -7.08 -14.33 -0.39
N ILE A 296 -7.01 -13.33 -1.27
CA ILE A 296 -7.85 -12.13 -1.25
C ILE A 296 -8.30 -11.82 -2.68
N VAL A 297 -9.55 -11.39 -2.85
CA VAL A 297 -10.08 -10.96 -4.15
C VAL A 297 -10.32 -9.45 -4.16
N LYS A 298 -9.89 -8.79 -5.24
CA LYS A 298 -10.05 -7.36 -5.46
C LYS A 298 -11.24 -7.09 -6.38
N VAL A 299 -12.18 -6.26 -5.91
CA VAL A 299 -13.51 -6.07 -6.49
C VAL A 299 -13.70 -4.67 -7.04
N GLY A 300 -14.04 -4.56 -8.32
CA GLY A 300 -14.38 -3.30 -8.97
C GLY A 300 -14.06 -3.31 -10.47
N ILE A 301 -15.10 -3.28 -11.30
CA ILE A 301 -15.00 -3.16 -12.76
C ILE A 301 -15.60 -1.82 -13.18
N GLY A 302 -14.73 -0.88 -13.53
CA GLY A 302 -15.07 0.42 -14.07
C GLY A 302 -15.62 1.49 -13.10
N PRO A 303 -15.51 1.40 -11.74
CA PRO A 303 -16.02 2.45 -10.86
C PRO A 303 -15.03 3.62 -10.66
N GLY A 304 -13.77 3.49 -11.06
CA GLY A 304 -12.72 4.50 -10.84
C GLY A 304 -13.02 5.82 -11.56
N SER A 305 -12.66 6.95 -10.93
CA SER A 305 -12.94 8.31 -11.46
C SER A 305 -12.32 8.63 -12.81
N ILE A 306 -11.23 7.93 -13.15
CA ILE A 306 -10.48 8.08 -14.42
C ILE A 306 -10.66 6.87 -15.34
N CYS A 307 -11.53 5.92 -14.97
CA CYS A 307 -11.82 4.72 -15.75
C CYS A 307 -12.93 4.98 -16.75
N THR A 308 -12.74 4.57 -18.01
CA THR A 308 -13.75 4.67 -19.06
C THR A 308 -14.23 3.29 -19.55
N THR A 309 -13.87 2.21 -18.90
CA THR A 309 -14.27 0.84 -19.28
C THR A 309 -15.77 0.70 -19.50
N ARG A 310 -16.59 1.27 -18.61
CA ARG A 310 -18.06 1.21 -18.72
C ARG A 310 -18.60 1.95 -19.94
N VAL A 311 -17.91 3.00 -20.39
CA VAL A 311 -18.32 3.79 -21.56
C VAL A 311 -17.76 3.20 -22.85
N VAL A 312 -16.50 2.75 -22.83
CA VAL A 312 -15.80 2.23 -24.01
C VAL A 312 -16.18 0.78 -24.30
N ALA A 313 -16.20 -0.06 -23.29
CA ALA A 313 -16.50 -1.50 -23.43
C ALA A 313 -17.95 -1.86 -23.08
N GLY A 314 -18.70 -0.97 -22.41
CA GLY A 314 -20.08 -1.22 -21.98
C GLY A 314 -20.20 -2.25 -20.84
N VAL A 315 -19.11 -2.52 -20.09
CA VAL A 315 -19.05 -3.58 -19.08
C VAL A 315 -18.76 -2.98 -17.70
N GLY A 316 -19.47 -3.48 -16.68
CA GLY A 316 -19.26 -3.09 -15.29
C GLY A 316 -20.46 -3.46 -14.41
N VAL A 317 -20.25 -3.37 -13.10
CA VAL A 317 -21.30 -3.54 -12.09
C VAL A 317 -21.22 -2.37 -11.12
N PRO A 318 -22.33 -1.72 -10.74
CA PRO A 318 -22.37 -0.71 -9.69
C PRO A 318 -21.76 -1.22 -8.39
N GLN A 319 -20.93 -0.38 -7.74
CA GLN A 319 -19.89 -0.87 -6.81
C GLN A 319 -20.45 -1.48 -5.51
N ILE A 320 -21.52 -0.95 -4.93
CA ILE A 320 -22.16 -1.54 -3.73
C ILE A 320 -22.64 -2.96 -4.03
N THR A 321 -23.30 -3.15 -5.18
CA THR A 321 -23.76 -4.49 -5.59
C THR A 321 -22.58 -5.44 -5.83
N ALA A 322 -21.54 -4.98 -6.52
CA ALA A 322 -20.35 -5.80 -6.77
C ALA A 322 -19.69 -6.23 -5.46
N ILE A 323 -19.51 -5.30 -4.50
CA ILE A 323 -18.94 -5.61 -3.18
C ILE A 323 -19.80 -6.63 -2.45
N TYR A 324 -21.12 -6.40 -2.37
CA TYR A 324 -22.03 -7.29 -1.64
C TYR A 324 -22.07 -8.72 -2.21
N ASP A 325 -22.12 -8.86 -3.53
CA ASP A 325 -22.14 -10.17 -4.18
C ASP A 325 -20.83 -10.94 -3.96
N CYS A 326 -19.70 -10.26 -4.17
CA CYS A 326 -18.38 -10.85 -3.97
C CYS A 326 -18.12 -11.18 -2.49
N ALA A 327 -18.54 -10.30 -1.56
CA ALA A 327 -18.42 -10.54 -0.12
C ALA A 327 -19.26 -11.72 0.36
N THR A 328 -20.49 -11.85 -0.19
CA THR A 328 -21.37 -12.98 0.12
C THR A 328 -20.72 -14.31 -0.27
N GLU A 329 -20.02 -14.35 -1.38
CA GLU A 329 -19.26 -15.54 -1.78
C GLU A 329 -18.00 -15.73 -0.93
N ALA A 330 -17.21 -14.67 -0.72
CA ALA A 330 -15.98 -14.70 0.09
C ALA A 330 -16.22 -15.24 1.50
N ARG A 331 -17.36 -14.91 2.09
CA ARG A 331 -17.79 -15.39 3.43
C ARG A 331 -17.88 -16.91 3.51
N LYS A 332 -18.30 -17.59 2.44
CA LYS A 332 -18.37 -19.06 2.36
C LYS A 332 -16.98 -19.71 2.39
N HIS A 333 -15.96 -18.98 1.94
CA HIS A 333 -14.57 -19.41 1.93
C HIS A 333 -13.77 -18.94 3.15
N GLY A 334 -14.36 -18.12 4.04
CA GLY A 334 -13.67 -17.51 5.18
C GLY A 334 -12.53 -16.55 4.73
N LYS A 335 -12.65 -15.94 3.56
CA LYS A 335 -11.61 -15.10 2.94
C LYS A 335 -12.05 -13.64 2.79
N ALA A 336 -11.06 -12.76 2.59
CA ALA A 336 -11.28 -11.33 2.49
C ALA A 336 -11.47 -10.84 1.04
N ILE A 337 -12.15 -9.69 0.89
CA ILE A 337 -12.19 -8.91 -0.35
C ILE A 337 -11.73 -7.48 -0.12
N ILE A 338 -11.17 -6.86 -1.16
CA ILE A 338 -10.81 -5.44 -1.22
C ILE A 338 -11.76 -4.73 -2.17
N ALA A 339 -12.43 -3.69 -1.69
CA ALA A 339 -13.30 -2.84 -2.52
C ALA A 339 -12.45 -1.78 -3.24
N ASP A 340 -12.33 -1.87 -4.56
CA ASP A 340 -11.44 -1.05 -5.37
C ASP A 340 -12.23 -0.11 -6.31
N GLY A 341 -12.13 1.19 -6.05
CA GLY A 341 -12.67 2.24 -6.90
C GLY A 341 -14.05 2.76 -6.55
N GLY A 342 -14.40 3.93 -7.10
CA GLY A 342 -15.69 4.60 -6.92
C GLY A 342 -15.84 5.41 -5.63
N ILE A 343 -14.87 5.38 -4.74
CA ILE A 343 -14.88 6.05 -3.44
C ILE A 343 -14.47 7.51 -3.60
N LYS A 344 -15.35 8.43 -3.18
CA LYS A 344 -15.18 9.88 -3.25
C LYS A 344 -15.04 10.53 -1.87
N PHE A 345 -15.63 9.95 -0.84
CA PHE A 345 -15.71 10.49 0.52
C PHE A 345 -15.48 9.38 1.56
N SER A 346 -15.21 9.78 2.81
CA SER A 346 -15.15 8.83 3.95
C SER A 346 -16.46 8.05 4.15
N GLY A 347 -17.60 8.68 3.83
CA GLY A 347 -18.91 8.01 3.83
C GLY A 347 -18.99 6.83 2.86
N ASP A 348 -18.29 6.88 1.72
CA ASP A 348 -18.25 5.76 0.78
C ASP A 348 -17.36 4.63 1.31
N ILE A 349 -16.30 4.97 2.07
CA ILE A 349 -15.44 3.96 2.71
C ILE A 349 -16.28 3.10 3.67
N ILE A 350 -17.01 3.75 4.58
CA ILE A 350 -17.81 2.98 5.55
C ILE A 350 -18.93 2.20 4.87
N LYS A 351 -19.56 2.73 3.79
CA LYS A 351 -20.54 2.00 2.99
C LYS A 351 -19.91 0.76 2.32
N ALA A 352 -18.69 0.87 1.79
CA ALA A 352 -17.97 -0.24 1.18
C ALA A 352 -17.66 -1.35 2.20
N LEU A 353 -17.22 -0.94 3.41
CA LEU A 353 -16.94 -1.87 4.52
C LEU A 353 -18.22 -2.55 5.01
N ALA A 354 -19.30 -1.80 5.23
CA ALA A 354 -20.59 -2.34 5.64
C ALA A 354 -21.22 -3.28 4.59
N ALA A 355 -20.96 -3.02 3.29
CA ALA A 355 -21.41 -3.91 2.21
C ALA A 355 -20.63 -5.23 2.13
N GLY A 356 -19.59 -5.40 2.95
CA GLY A 356 -18.82 -6.63 3.08
C GLY A 356 -17.34 -6.51 2.72
N GLY A 357 -16.86 -5.34 2.27
CA GLY A 357 -15.43 -5.10 2.06
C GLY A 357 -14.64 -5.26 3.35
N HIS A 358 -13.46 -5.89 3.28
CA HIS A 358 -12.55 -5.96 4.41
C HIS A 358 -11.62 -4.74 4.45
N ALA A 359 -11.21 -4.28 3.29
CA ALA A 359 -10.48 -3.04 3.10
C ALA A 359 -10.92 -2.34 1.81
N VAL A 360 -10.56 -1.07 1.68
CA VAL A 360 -10.80 -0.28 0.47
C VAL A 360 -9.48 0.08 -0.20
N MET A 361 -9.46 0.07 -1.54
CA MET A 361 -8.35 0.58 -2.32
C MET A 361 -8.68 1.96 -2.86
N LEU A 362 -7.79 2.92 -2.60
CA LEU A 362 -7.97 4.33 -2.94
C LEU A 362 -6.95 4.79 -3.99
N GLY A 363 -7.44 5.39 -5.07
CA GLY A 363 -6.62 6.04 -6.10
C GLY A 363 -6.76 7.56 -6.06
N SER A 364 -7.88 8.09 -6.52
CA SER A 364 -8.13 9.54 -6.68
C SER A 364 -8.03 10.34 -5.38
N LEU A 365 -8.47 9.78 -4.27
CA LEU A 365 -8.38 10.44 -2.97
C LEU A 365 -6.94 10.67 -2.53
N LEU A 366 -6.01 9.81 -2.96
CA LEU A 366 -4.60 9.84 -2.58
C LEU A 366 -3.70 10.47 -3.64
N ALA A 367 -4.12 10.52 -4.91
CA ALA A 367 -3.31 11.01 -6.02
C ALA A 367 -2.86 12.48 -5.88
N GLY A 368 -3.60 13.30 -5.12
CA GLY A 368 -3.26 14.70 -4.84
C GLY A 368 -2.31 14.92 -3.67
N THR A 369 -1.91 13.88 -2.94
CA THR A 369 -1.04 14.03 -1.76
C THR A 369 0.42 14.22 -2.15
N GLU A 370 1.21 14.76 -1.23
CA GLU A 370 2.63 15.03 -1.45
C GLU A 370 3.41 13.76 -1.80
N GLU A 371 3.07 12.64 -1.20
CA GLU A 371 3.77 11.36 -1.33
C GLU A 371 3.45 10.61 -2.63
N SER A 372 2.40 10.99 -3.35
CA SER A 372 2.10 10.40 -4.65
C SER A 372 3.17 10.76 -5.69
N PRO A 373 3.55 9.85 -6.61
CA PRO A 373 4.62 10.08 -7.59
C PRO A 373 4.23 10.99 -8.74
N GLY A 374 2.95 11.29 -8.95
CA GLY A 374 2.48 12.18 -10.00
C GLY A 374 3.16 13.54 -9.97
N ALA A 375 3.56 14.07 -11.13
CA ALA A 375 4.21 15.35 -11.24
C ALA A 375 3.34 16.48 -10.68
N THR A 376 3.97 17.45 -10.01
CA THR A 376 3.28 18.64 -9.52
C THR A 376 3.23 19.69 -10.63
N GLU A 377 2.05 20.24 -10.89
CA GLU A 377 1.79 21.28 -11.89
C GLU A 377 1.17 22.51 -11.22
N ILE A 378 1.52 23.68 -11.73
CA ILE A 378 0.86 24.93 -11.35
C ILE A 378 -0.10 25.32 -12.49
N PHE A 379 -1.38 25.43 -12.18
CA PHE A 379 -2.40 25.85 -13.10
C PHE A 379 -3.34 26.88 -12.47
N GLN A 380 -3.52 28.03 -13.11
CA GLN A 380 -4.30 29.16 -12.61
C GLN A 380 -3.94 29.56 -11.16
N GLY A 381 -2.62 29.54 -10.86
CA GLY A 381 -2.11 29.93 -9.53
C GLY A 381 -2.31 28.90 -8.42
N ARG A 382 -2.81 27.69 -8.71
CA ARG A 382 -2.99 26.60 -7.76
C ARG A 382 -2.12 25.40 -8.13
N GLN A 383 -1.72 24.64 -7.10
CA GLN A 383 -0.97 23.39 -7.28
C GLN A 383 -1.91 22.23 -7.57
N TYR A 384 -1.49 21.38 -8.51
CA TYR A 384 -2.16 20.14 -8.88
C TYR A 384 -1.12 19.03 -8.99
N LYS A 385 -1.58 17.78 -8.89
CA LYS A 385 -0.80 16.58 -9.19
C LYS A 385 -1.37 15.91 -10.43
N VAL A 386 -0.49 15.45 -11.32
CA VAL A 386 -0.89 14.60 -12.46
C VAL A 386 -1.50 13.31 -11.92
N TYR A 387 -2.65 12.94 -12.44
CA TYR A 387 -3.34 11.71 -12.11
C TYR A 387 -3.90 11.06 -13.38
N ARG A 388 -3.59 9.78 -13.60
CA ARG A 388 -4.03 9.06 -14.79
C ARG A 388 -4.46 7.64 -14.51
N GLY A 389 -5.38 7.13 -15.35
CA GLY A 389 -5.78 5.73 -15.35
C GLY A 389 -4.70 4.83 -15.93
N MET A 390 -4.60 3.61 -15.41
CA MET A 390 -3.70 2.60 -15.96
C MET A 390 -4.10 2.19 -17.39
N GLY A 391 -5.36 2.43 -17.80
CA GLY A 391 -5.85 2.28 -19.18
C GLY A 391 -5.74 3.54 -20.04
N SER A 392 -5.08 4.61 -19.58
CA SER A 392 -4.79 5.79 -20.39
C SER A 392 -3.67 5.51 -21.41
N LEU A 393 -3.63 6.28 -22.50
CA LEU A 393 -2.59 6.09 -23.53
C LEU A 393 -1.19 6.16 -22.94
N GLY A 394 -0.87 7.19 -22.17
CA GLY A 394 0.45 7.36 -21.59
C GLY A 394 0.84 6.29 -20.56
N ALA A 395 -0.12 5.69 -19.87
CA ALA A 395 0.15 4.56 -19.00
C ALA A 395 0.38 3.28 -19.81
N MET A 396 -0.43 3.04 -20.84
CA MET A 396 -0.31 1.86 -21.73
C MET A 396 1.01 1.87 -22.52
N GLU A 397 1.48 3.04 -22.97
CA GLU A 397 2.78 3.20 -23.64
C GLU A 397 3.97 2.88 -22.72
N LYS A 398 3.81 3.05 -21.40
CA LYS A 398 4.82 2.73 -20.40
C LYS A 398 4.80 1.27 -19.92
N GLY A 399 3.79 0.45 -20.30
CA GLY A 399 3.77 -0.97 -20.02
C GLY A 399 2.48 -1.51 -19.41
N SER A 400 1.44 -0.68 -19.12
CA SER A 400 0.17 -1.17 -18.57
C SER A 400 -0.80 -1.76 -19.62
N ASN A 401 -0.38 -1.86 -20.87
CA ASN A 401 -1.17 -2.43 -21.97
C ASN A 401 -1.52 -3.91 -21.76
N ASP A 402 -0.70 -4.68 -21.06
CA ASP A 402 -0.97 -6.07 -20.69
C ASP A 402 -2.17 -6.20 -19.73
N ARG A 403 -2.37 -5.22 -18.82
CA ARG A 403 -3.54 -5.15 -17.95
C ARG A 403 -4.86 -5.19 -18.74
N TYR A 404 -4.83 -4.66 -19.98
CA TYR A 404 -5.97 -4.55 -20.91
C TYR A 404 -5.88 -5.53 -22.08
N PHE A 405 -5.03 -6.55 -21.98
CA PHE A 405 -4.84 -7.58 -23.01
C PHE A 405 -4.47 -7.02 -24.40
N GLN A 406 -3.63 -5.98 -24.41
CA GLN A 406 -3.21 -5.29 -25.64
C GLN A 406 -1.70 -5.31 -25.87
N GLU A 407 -0.98 -6.29 -25.34
CA GLU A 407 0.48 -6.43 -25.43
C GLU A 407 0.99 -6.51 -26.88
N ASP A 408 0.24 -7.19 -27.75
CA ASP A 408 0.63 -7.42 -29.17
C ASP A 408 0.30 -6.23 -30.07
N LYS A 409 -0.26 -5.13 -29.55
CA LYS A 409 -0.66 -3.97 -30.36
C LYS A 409 0.41 -2.90 -30.36
N ALA A 410 0.65 -2.27 -31.54
CA ALA A 410 1.45 -1.07 -31.61
C ALA A 410 0.73 0.10 -30.87
N PRO A 411 1.45 1.05 -30.25
CA PRO A 411 0.87 2.16 -29.49
C PRO A 411 -0.24 2.93 -30.21
N LYS A 412 -0.07 3.18 -31.52
CA LYS A 412 -1.10 3.83 -32.37
C LYS A 412 -2.41 3.07 -32.50
N LYS A 413 -2.46 1.81 -32.08
CA LYS A 413 -3.65 0.92 -32.16
C LYS A 413 -4.23 0.60 -30.79
N PHE A 414 -3.73 1.21 -29.73
CA PHE A 414 -4.32 1.03 -28.41
C PHE A 414 -5.76 1.57 -28.37
N VAL A 415 -6.60 0.86 -27.65
CA VAL A 415 -7.96 1.29 -27.30
C VAL A 415 -7.95 1.62 -25.81
N PRO A 416 -7.82 2.89 -25.43
CA PRO A 416 -7.72 3.26 -24.01
C PRO A 416 -9.05 3.08 -23.29
N GLU A 417 -8.97 2.62 -22.06
CA GLU A 417 -10.08 2.49 -21.11
C GLU A 417 -9.87 3.38 -19.88
N GLY A 418 -9.15 4.47 -20.03
CA GLY A 418 -8.85 5.44 -18.99
C GLY A 418 -8.40 6.77 -19.58
N ILE A 419 -8.49 7.81 -18.76
CA ILE A 419 -8.10 9.18 -19.11
C ILE A 419 -6.89 9.63 -18.28
N GLU A 420 -6.28 10.71 -18.75
CA GLU A 420 -5.24 11.47 -18.04
C GLU A 420 -5.82 12.81 -17.59
N GLY A 421 -5.47 13.23 -16.39
CA GLY A 421 -5.95 14.47 -15.82
C GLY A 421 -5.06 14.94 -14.68
N ARG A 422 -5.57 15.85 -13.90
CA ARG A 422 -4.93 16.37 -12.70
C ARG A 422 -5.93 16.47 -11.56
N THR A 423 -5.44 16.31 -10.35
CA THR A 423 -6.21 16.51 -9.11
C THR A 423 -5.57 17.61 -8.28
N ALA A 424 -6.37 18.32 -7.49
CA ALA A 424 -5.86 19.35 -6.61
C ALA A 424 -4.84 18.78 -5.62
N TYR A 425 -3.75 19.52 -5.36
CA TYR A 425 -2.78 19.18 -4.33
C TYR A 425 -3.43 19.26 -2.96
N LYS A 426 -3.22 18.24 -2.12
CA LYS A 426 -3.88 18.06 -0.82
C LYS A 426 -2.96 18.12 0.38
N GLY A 427 -1.66 18.36 0.19
CA GLY A 427 -0.67 18.29 1.27
C GLY A 427 -0.29 16.86 1.65
N ALA A 428 0.14 16.67 2.89
CA ALA A 428 0.61 15.38 3.39
C ALA A 428 -0.50 14.31 3.43
N LEU A 429 -0.12 13.07 3.12
CA LEU A 429 -1.02 11.92 3.18
C LEU A 429 -1.64 11.75 4.57
N GLN A 430 -0.85 11.96 5.63
CA GLN A 430 -1.29 11.78 7.00
C GLN A 430 -2.55 12.58 7.33
N ASP A 431 -2.63 13.84 6.87
CA ASP A 431 -3.80 14.68 7.08
C ASP A 431 -5.03 14.14 6.35
N THR A 432 -4.84 13.67 5.12
CA THR A 432 -5.92 13.04 4.34
C THR A 432 -6.43 11.77 5.03
N ILE A 433 -5.54 10.88 5.46
CA ILE A 433 -5.91 9.63 6.16
C ILE A 433 -6.60 9.94 7.50
N TYR A 434 -6.12 10.93 8.24
CA TYR A 434 -6.75 11.35 9.49
C TYR A 434 -8.22 11.75 9.28
N GLN A 435 -8.51 12.58 8.27
CA GLN A 435 -9.87 13.00 7.94
C GLN A 435 -10.74 11.83 7.46
N LEU A 436 -10.21 10.96 6.62
CA LEU A 436 -10.95 9.79 6.11
C LEU A 436 -11.30 8.82 7.25
N MET A 437 -10.33 8.49 8.10
CA MET A 437 -10.56 7.59 9.24
C MET A 437 -11.45 8.23 10.32
N GLY A 438 -11.35 9.53 10.51
CA GLY A 438 -12.28 10.28 11.36
C GLY A 438 -13.73 10.13 10.91
N GLY A 439 -14.00 10.23 9.61
CA GLY A 439 -15.33 10.01 9.04
C GLY A 439 -15.82 8.57 9.18
N VAL A 440 -14.94 7.58 8.97
CA VAL A 440 -15.28 6.16 9.19
C VAL A 440 -15.63 5.89 10.65
N ARG A 441 -14.82 6.38 11.59
CA ARG A 441 -15.09 6.28 13.04
C ARG A 441 -16.41 6.92 13.44
N ALA A 442 -16.71 8.10 12.90
CA ALA A 442 -18.00 8.77 13.14
C ALA A 442 -19.18 7.90 12.68
N GLY A 443 -19.09 7.34 11.45
CA GLY A 443 -20.11 6.46 10.93
C GLY A 443 -20.29 5.18 11.73
N MET A 444 -19.21 4.56 12.23
CA MET A 444 -19.28 3.40 13.12
C MET A 444 -19.93 3.77 14.47
N GLY A 445 -19.64 4.96 15.00
CA GLY A 445 -20.34 5.48 16.18
C GLY A 445 -21.85 5.63 15.94
N TYR A 446 -22.28 6.11 14.75
CA TYR A 446 -23.71 6.19 14.40
C TYR A 446 -24.38 4.83 14.21
N THR A 447 -23.65 3.83 13.73
CA THR A 447 -24.20 2.46 13.55
C THR A 447 -24.07 1.56 14.77
N GLY A 448 -23.39 2.04 15.84
CA GLY A 448 -23.15 1.26 17.05
C GLY A 448 -22.15 0.11 16.89
N SER A 449 -21.31 0.18 15.85
CA SER A 449 -20.37 -0.90 15.53
C SER A 449 -19.03 -0.68 16.23
N HIS A 450 -18.59 -1.65 17.06
CA HIS A 450 -17.33 -1.59 17.83
C HIS A 450 -16.11 -1.87 16.96
N ASP A 451 -16.26 -2.76 15.99
CA ASP A 451 -15.23 -3.17 15.06
C ASP A 451 -15.77 -3.33 13.62
N LEU A 452 -14.87 -3.56 12.67
CA LEU A 452 -15.25 -3.72 11.26
C LEU A 452 -16.02 -5.02 10.99
N ARG A 453 -15.94 -6.04 11.85
CA ARG A 453 -16.73 -7.26 11.72
C ARG A 453 -18.19 -6.98 12.05
N GLU A 454 -18.45 -6.33 13.19
CA GLU A 454 -19.82 -5.92 13.56
C GLU A 454 -20.44 -5.02 12.50
N LEU A 455 -19.66 -4.04 11.97
CA LEU A 455 -20.12 -3.20 10.88
C LEU A 455 -20.57 -4.01 9.65
N ARG A 456 -19.82 -5.04 9.26
CA ARG A 456 -20.17 -5.90 8.12
C ARG A 456 -21.37 -6.81 8.38
N GLU A 457 -21.58 -7.23 9.62
CA GLU A 457 -22.60 -8.22 9.98
C GLU A 457 -23.94 -7.58 10.36
N GLU A 458 -23.93 -6.39 10.97
CA GLU A 458 -25.10 -5.81 11.63
C GLU A 458 -25.61 -4.53 10.97
N ALA A 459 -24.73 -3.75 10.32
CA ALA A 459 -25.15 -2.48 9.72
C ALA A 459 -26.16 -2.69 8.59
N GLN A 460 -27.17 -1.83 8.57
CA GLN A 460 -28.26 -1.88 7.61
C GLN A 460 -28.24 -0.69 6.67
N PHE A 461 -28.66 -0.91 5.43
CA PHE A 461 -28.76 0.12 4.42
C PHE A 461 -30.22 0.51 4.15
N THR A 462 -30.43 1.80 3.89
CA THR A 462 -31.61 2.29 3.19
C THR A 462 -31.24 2.68 1.76
N ARG A 463 -32.17 2.47 0.82
CA ARG A 463 -32.02 2.97 -0.55
C ARG A 463 -32.51 4.39 -0.64
N MET A 464 -31.85 5.20 -1.45
CA MET A 464 -32.29 6.57 -1.78
C MET A 464 -32.25 6.79 -3.28
N GLY A 465 -33.09 7.70 -3.74
CA GLY A 465 -33.10 8.16 -5.13
C GLY A 465 -32.31 9.48 -5.30
N PRO A 466 -32.34 10.07 -6.49
CA PRO A 466 -31.64 11.34 -6.78
C PRO A 466 -32.01 12.50 -5.85
N ALA A 467 -33.23 12.54 -5.36
CA ALA A 467 -33.66 13.54 -4.37
C ALA A 467 -32.98 13.37 -3.03
N GLY A 468 -32.82 12.12 -2.56
CA GLY A 468 -32.06 11.81 -1.33
C GLY A 468 -30.59 12.10 -1.47
N LEU A 469 -30.00 11.90 -2.66
CA LEU A 469 -28.62 12.30 -2.92
C LEU A 469 -28.46 13.82 -2.84
N ALA A 470 -29.36 14.59 -3.45
CA ALA A 470 -29.34 16.06 -3.37
C ALA A 470 -29.51 16.58 -1.94
N GLU A 471 -30.37 15.93 -1.13
CA GLU A 471 -30.56 16.22 0.29
C GLU A 471 -29.29 15.92 1.12
N SER A 472 -28.52 14.93 0.73
CA SER A 472 -27.31 14.49 1.44
C SER A 472 -26.12 15.44 1.28
N HIS A 473 -26.15 16.33 0.29
CA HIS A 473 -25.14 17.35 0.08
C HIS A 473 -25.59 18.73 0.59
N PRO A 474 -24.65 19.63 0.96
CA PRO A 474 -25.01 21.02 1.25
C PRO A 474 -25.82 21.62 0.10
N HIS A 475 -27.02 22.11 0.40
CA HIS A 475 -27.93 22.69 -0.59
C HIS A 475 -28.53 24.01 -0.08
N ASN A 476 -28.95 24.85 -1.00
CA ASN A 476 -29.54 26.17 -0.69
C ASN A 476 -28.60 27.11 0.11
N ILE A 477 -27.26 26.91 0.02
CA ILE A 477 -26.27 27.74 0.67
C ILE A 477 -25.02 27.87 -0.22
N GLN A 478 -24.37 29.04 -0.17
CA GLN A 478 -23.07 29.23 -0.77
C GLN A 478 -21.98 28.90 0.24
N ILE A 479 -21.08 27.94 -0.06
CA ILE A 479 -19.93 27.60 0.78
C ILE A 479 -18.95 28.75 0.71
N THR A 480 -18.66 29.38 1.85
CA THR A 480 -17.68 30.48 1.98
C THR A 480 -16.34 30.01 2.52
N LYS A 481 -16.31 28.85 3.19
CA LYS A 481 -15.10 28.20 3.71
C LYS A 481 -15.21 26.70 3.48
N GLU A 482 -14.28 26.15 2.70
CA GLU A 482 -14.21 24.70 2.46
C GLU A 482 -13.87 23.94 3.73
N SER A 483 -14.45 22.77 3.91
CA SER A 483 -14.11 21.83 4.97
C SER A 483 -12.96 20.92 4.47
N PRO A 484 -12.01 20.50 5.33
CA PRO A 484 -10.90 19.65 4.91
C PRO A 484 -11.33 18.28 4.40
N ASN A 485 -12.54 17.83 4.73
CA ASN A 485 -13.11 16.54 4.36
C ASN A 485 -14.27 16.63 3.35
N TYR A 486 -14.57 17.82 2.87
CA TYR A 486 -15.61 18.07 1.87
C TYR A 486 -15.17 19.17 0.91
N SER A 487 -14.99 18.81 -0.36
CA SER A 487 -14.69 19.71 -1.47
C SER A 487 -15.64 19.39 -2.64
N PHE A 488 -16.09 20.44 -3.34
CA PHE A 488 -16.87 20.31 -4.58
C PHE A 488 -15.95 20.19 -5.78
#